data_dde1746550c73d638c85a8a998861c25
#
_entry.id   dde1746550c73d638c85a8a998861c25
#
_cell.length_a   1.000
_cell.length_b   1.000
_cell.length_c   1.000
_cell.angle_alpha   90.00
_cell.angle_beta   90.00
_cell.angle_gamma   90.00
#
_symmetry.space_group_name_H-M   'P 1'
#
loop_
_entity.id
_entity.type
_entity.pdbx_description
1 polymer ?
#
loop_
_entity_poly.entity_id
_entity_poly.type
_entity_poly.pdbx_seq_one_letter_code
_entity_poly.pdbx_strand_id
1 'polypeptide(L)'
;MMNDNNNTLNTFLVNTKPTQLLWALQDKASEDWVVLDSVAYENTEVMPLWSSAELAQQHCIDEWQNYTPCEISLSDWFEFWLEDLNQDNVIVGIDWQDDDECLEMELADFSQALARIESL
;
A
#
# COMPACT_ATOMS: atom_id res chain seq x y z
N MET A 1 2.70 -7.71 -25.44
CA MET A 1 2.56 -6.53 -24.58
C MET A 1 2.82 -6.87 -23.13
N MET A 2 3.65 -6.12 -22.52
CA MET A 2 3.97 -6.34 -21.10
C MET A 2 2.79 -6.00 -20.22
N ASN A 3 2.62 -6.78 -19.20
CA ASN A 3 1.64 -6.50 -18.18
C ASN A 3 2.35 -5.77 -17.02
N ASP A 4 2.33 -4.43 -17.07
CA ASP A 4 3.03 -3.61 -16.09
C ASP A 4 2.53 -3.83 -14.67
N ASN A 5 1.24 -4.16 -14.51
CA ASN A 5 0.68 -4.42 -13.20
C ASN A 5 1.30 -5.65 -12.55
N ASN A 6 1.54 -6.68 -13.32
CA ASN A 6 2.19 -7.88 -12.80
C ASN A 6 3.62 -7.58 -12.37
N ASN A 7 4.33 -6.74 -13.13
CA ASN A 7 5.68 -6.34 -12.77
C ASN A 7 5.70 -5.50 -11.49
N THR A 8 4.75 -4.60 -11.35
CA THR A 8 4.65 -3.75 -10.16
C THR A 8 4.41 -4.58 -8.91
N LEU A 9 3.45 -5.49 -8.99
CA LEU A 9 3.14 -6.35 -7.85
C LEU A 9 4.33 -7.26 -7.51
N ASN A 10 4.94 -7.87 -8.51
CA ASN A 10 6.08 -8.75 -8.26
C ASN A 10 7.24 -8.01 -7.62
N THR A 11 7.55 -6.81 -8.11
CA THR A 11 8.61 -5.99 -7.54
C THR A 11 8.30 -5.63 -6.08
N PHE A 12 7.06 -5.25 -5.82
CA PHE A 12 6.62 -4.95 -4.46
C PHE A 12 6.85 -6.15 -3.54
N LEU A 13 6.43 -7.33 -3.96
CA LEU A 13 6.56 -8.53 -3.15
C LEU A 13 8.03 -8.91 -2.91
N VAL A 14 8.85 -8.83 -3.95
CA VAL A 14 10.28 -9.14 -3.82
C VAL A 14 10.94 -8.18 -2.83
N ASN A 15 10.60 -6.90 -2.90
CA ASN A 15 11.16 -5.90 -1.99
C ASN A 15 10.66 -6.06 -0.55
N THR A 16 9.44 -6.55 -0.39
CA THR A 16 8.82 -6.73 0.92
C THR A 16 9.30 -7.99 1.63
N LYS A 17 9.63 -9.01 0.87
CA LYS A 17 9.99 -10.32 1.43
C LYS A 17 11.10 -10.27 2.49
N PRO A 18 12.23 -9.59 2.25
CA PRO A 18 13.31 -9.60 3.25
C PRO A 18 12.95 -8.95 4.57
N THR A 19 12.11 -7.93 4.54
CA THR A 19 11.77 -7.16 5.74
C THR A 19 10.45 -7.60 6.36
N GLN A 20 9.54 -8.14 5.58
CA GLN A 20 8.18 -8.48 6.00
C GLN A 20 7.43 -7.24 6.50
N LEU A 21 7.72 -6.09 5.90
CA LEU A 21 7.14 -4.80 6.27
C LEU A 21 6.51 -4.12 5.07
N LEU A 22 5.33 -3.55 5.31
CA LEU A 22 4.68 -2.62 4.39
C LEU A 22 4.88 -1.21 4.93
N TRP A 23 4.88 -0.21 4.06
CA TRP A 23 5.07 1.18 4.47
C TRP A 23 3.89 2.02 4.00
N ALA A 24 3.36 2.83 4.90
CA ALA A 24 2.28 3.77 4.62
C ALA A 24 2.69 5.14 5.16
N LEU A 25 1.88 6.16 4.91
CA LEU A 25 2.15 7.49 5.43
C LEU A 25 1.14 7.83 6.51
N GLN A 26 1.64 8.37 7.62
CA GLN A 26 0.82 8.76 8.75
C GLN A 26 1.13 10.20 9.14
N ASP A 27 0.07 10.97 9.42
CA ASP A 27 0.22 12.35 9.90
C ASP A 27 0.80 12.35 11.32
N LYS A 28 1.85 13.13 11.53
CA LYS A 28 2.54 13.17 12.82
C LYS A 28 1.68 13.72 13.95
N ALA A 29 0.77 14.63 13.63
CA ALA A 29 -0.03 15.31 14.63
C ALA A 29 -1.33 14.57 14.97
N SER A 30 -2.04 14.11 13.94
CA SER A 30 -3.34 13.48 14.13
C SER A 30 -3.28 11.96 14.18
N GLU A 31 -2.17 11.39 13.73
CA GLU A 31 -2.00 9.94 13.57
C GLU A 31 -2.92 9.33 12.53
N ASP A 32 -3.48 10.16 11.64
CA ASP A 32 -4.30 9.68 10.54
C ASP A 32 -3.45 9.16 9.39
N TRP A 33 -3.94 8.15 8.71
CA TRP A 33 -3.25 7.53 7.58
C TRP A 33 -3.71 8.16 6.27
N VAL A 34 -2.83 8.20 5.27
CA VAL A 34 -3.20 8.68 3.94
C VAL A 34 -4.14 7.69 3.29
N VAL A 35 -5.29 8.18 2.87
CA VAL A 35 -6.27 7.42 2.09
C VAL A 35 -6.80 8.34 1.01
N LEU A 36 -6.88 7.84 -0.21
CA LEU A 36 -7.27 8.62 -1.40
C LEU A 36 -8.51 8.01 -2.05
N ASP A 37 -9.19 8.80 -2.88
CA ASP A 37 -10.28 8.26 -3.68
C ASP A 37 -9.72 7.36 -4.78
N SER A 38 -10.35 6.21 -4.98
CA SER A 38 -9.96 5.30 -6.06
C SER A 38 -10.26 5.93 -7.41
N VAL A 39 -9.34 5.74 -8.37
CA VAL A 39 -9.60 6.15 -9.76
C VAL A 39 -10.26 5.03 -10.55
N ALA A 40 -10.18 3.80 -10.08
CA ALA A 40 -10.73 2.64 -10.77
C ALA A 40 -12.11 2.24 -10.29
N TYR A 41 -12.45 2.52 -9.04
CA TYR A 41 -13.70 2.06 -8.43
C TYR A 41 -14.44 3.22 -7.78
N GLU A 42 -15.73 3.34 -8.09
CA GLU A 42 -16.58 4.37 -7.48
C GLU A 42 -16.84 4.05 -6.01
N ASN A 43 -16.94 5.09 -5.19
CA ASN A 43 -17.27 4.98 -3.77
C ASN A 43 -16.30 4.09 -2.98
N THR A 44 -15.07 3.99 -3.46
CA THR A 44 -14.02 3.17 -2.86
C THR A 44 -12.81 4.06 -2.61
N GLU A 45 -12.16 3.86 -1.48
CA GLU A 45 -10.95 4.59 -1.14
C GLU A 45 -9.73 3.67 -1.29
N VAL A 46 -8.56 4.28 -1.50
CA VAL A 46 -7.29 3.57 -1.69
C VAL A 46 -6.31 4.04 -0.63
N MET A 47 -5.72 3.09 0.08
CA MET A 47 -4.60 3.38 0.99
C MET A 47 -3.30 3.09 0.25
N PRO A 48 -2.47 4.11 -0.03
CA PRO A 48 -1.19 3.87 -0.69
C PRO A 48 -0.25 3.09 0.22
N LEU A 49 0.41 2.10 -0.36
CA LEU A 49 1.42 1.31 0.34
C LEU A 49 2.69 1.27 -0.50
N TRP A 50 3.82 1.19 0.17
CA TRP A 50 5.12 1.11 -0.48
C TRP A 50 5.91 -0.05 0.10
N SER A 51 6.81 -0.58 -0.71
CA SER A 51 7.64 -1.73 -0.31
C SER A 51 8.90 -1.33 0.44
N SER A 52 9.16 -0.02 0.59
CA SER A 52 10.30 0.46 1.35
C SER A 52 10.00 1.84 1.93
N ALA A 53 10.70 2.16 3.02
CA ALA A 53 10.59 3.48 3.64
C ALA A 53 11.03 4.59 2.67
N GLU A 54 12.04 4.32 1.85
CA GLU A 54 12.55 5.31 0.90
C GLU A 54 11.51 5.70 -0.13
N LEU A 55 10.77 4.71 -0.66
CA LEU A 55 9.71 4.98 -1.63
C LEU A 55 8.59 5.80 -1.00
N ALA A 56 8.22 5.46 0.22
CA ALA A 56 7.19 6.22 0.94
C ALA A 56 7.67 7.66 1.21
N GLN A 57 8.94 7.81 1.62
CA GLN A 57 9.50 9.12 1.96
C GLN A 57 9.51 10.06 0.76
N GLN A 58 9.66 9.55 -0.45
CA GLN A 58 9.65 10.36 -1.66
C GLN A 58 8.34 11.13 -1.84
N HIS A 59 7.27 10.67 -1.23
CA HIS A 59 5.96 11.30 -1.33
C HIS A 59 5.65 12.24 -0.16
N CYS A 60 6.58 12.39 0.80
CA CYS A 60 6.39 13.29 1.94
C CYS A 60 6.79 14.72 1.58
N ILE A 61 6.18 15.24 0.52
CA ILE A 61 6.41 16.60 0.01
C ILE A 61 5.05 17.27 -0.24
N ASP A 62 5.06 18.58 -0.42
CA ASP A 62 3.86 19.35 -0.73
C ASP A 62 2.73 19.05 0.24
N GLU A 63 1.63 18.46 -0.22
CA GLU A 63 0.46 18.16 0.61
C GLU A 63 0.79 17.20 1.75
N TRP A 64 1.77 16.33 1.54
CA TRP A 64 2.11 15.28 2.49
C TRP A 64 3.41 15.54 3.25
N GLN A 65 3.86 16.79 3.29
CA GLN A 65 5.11 17.14 3.96
C GLN A 65 5.08 16.88 5.47
N ASN A 66 3.89 16.85 6.06
CA ASN A 66 3.71 16.59 7.48
C ASN A 66 3.51 15.13 7.81
N TYR A 67 3.53 14.27 6.80
CA TYR A 67 3.39 12.83 6.98
C TYR A 67 4.74 12.17 7.09
N THR A 68 4.78 11.00 7.68
CA THR A 68 6.01 10.22 7.85
C THR A 68 5.76 8.77 7.48
N PRO A 69 6.75 8.10 6.89
CA PRO A 69 6.62 6.67 6.61
C PRO A 69 6.48 5.88 7.90
N CYS A 70 5.47 5.03 7.95
CA CYS A 70 5.24 4.15 9.09
C CYS A 70 5.17 2.71 8.62
N GLU A 71 5.85 1.83 9.32
CA GLU A 71 5.88 0.42 8.95
C GLU A 71 4.65 -0.31 9.47
N ILE A 72 4.21 -1.29 8.69
CA ILE A 72 3.15 -2.21 9.07
C ILE A 72 3.71 -3.61 8.82
N SER A 73 3.86 -4.41 9.87
CA SER A 73 4.33 -5.77 9.69
C SER A 73 3.26 -6.61 8.98
N LEU A 74 3.69 -7.64 8.26
CA LEU A 74 2.72 -8.54 7.61
C LEU A 74 1.82 -9.21 8.64
N SER A 75 2.34 -9.49 9.81
CA SER A 75 1.58 -10.05 10.92
C SER A 75 0.43 -9.11 11.32
N ASP A 76 0.74 -7.83 11.51
CA ASP A 76 -0.27 -6.83 11.85
C ASP A 76 -1.26 -6.63 10.70
N TRP A 77 -0.78 -6.69 9.47
CA TRP A 77 -1.66 -6.58 8.30
C TRP A 77 -2.78 -7.63 8.36
N PHE A 78 -2.40 -8.89 8.53
CA PHE A 78 -3.38 -9.97 8.53
C PHE A 78 -4.24 -9.98 9.81
N GLU A 79 -3.69 -9.53 10.92
CA GLU A 79 -4.39 -9.60 12.20
C GLU A 79 -5.35 -8.42 12.42
N PHE A 80 -4.98 -7.22 11.98
CA PHE A 80 -5.74 -6.01 12.29
C PHE A 80 -6.17 -5.23 11.05
N TRP A 81 -5.24 -4.93 10.17
CA TRP A 81 -5.47 -3.98 9.07
C TRP A 81 -6.47 -4.49 8.04
N LEU A 82 -6.37 -5.73 7.69
CA LEU A 82 -7.21 -6.31 6.64
C LEU A 82 -8.68 -6.18 6.98
N GLU A 83 -9.05 -6.49 8.22
CA GLU A 83 -10.43 -6.42 8.65
C GLU A 83 -10.93 -4.97 8.70
N ASP A 84 -10.12 -4.06 9.26
CA ASP A 84 -10.51 -2.67 9.37
C ASP A 84 -10.71 -2.02 8.01
N LEU A 85 -9.80 -2.26 7.08
CA LEU A 85 -9.91 -1.70 5.73
C LEU A 85 -11.10 -2.27 4.98
N ASN A 86 -11.36 -3.55 5.18
CA ASN A 86 -12.51 -4.19 4.54
C ASN A 86 -13.83 -3.58 5.01
N GLN A 87 -13.94 -3.28 6.30
CA GLN A 87 -15.14 -2.64 6.85
C GLN A 87 -15.36 -1.25 6.27
N ASP A 88 -14.27 -0.53 6.00
CA ASP A 88 -14.33 0.84 5.50
C ASP A 88 -14.36 0.93 3.99
N ASN A 89 -14.41 -0.20 3.31
CA ASN A 89 -14.41 -0.26 1.84
C ASN A 89 -13.17 0.40 1.24
N VAL A 90 -12.01 0.12 1.83
CA VAL A 90 -10.71 0.65 1.39
C VAL A 90 -9.92 -0.48 0.72
N ILE A 91 -9.34 -0.17 -0.43
CA ILE A 91 -8.41 -1.08 -1.12
C ILE A 91 -7.00 -0.51 -1.04
N VAL A 92 -6.04 -1.14 -1.69
CA VAL A 92 -4.63 -0.72 -1.58
C VAL A 92 -4.05 -0.29 -2.91
N GLY A 93 -3.15 0.69 -2.87
CA GLY A 93 -2.35 1.10 -4.02
C GLY A 93 -0.93 0.61 -3.85
N ILE A 94 -0.44 -0.14 -4.80
CA ILE A 94 0.83 -0.88 -4.71
C ILE A 94 1.96 -0.01 -5.24
N ASP A 95 2.96 0.28 -4.39
CA ASP A 95 4.07 1.18 -4.71
C ASP A 95 3.54 2.45 -5.39
N TRP A 96 2.56 3.06 -4.72
CA TRP A 96 1.78 4.16 -5.27
C TRP A 96 2.67 5.30 -5.78
N GLN A 97 2.32 5.83 -6.94
CA GLN A 97 3.01 6.99 -7.51
C GLN A 97 1.97 8.01 -7.94
N ASP A 98 2.41 9.26 -8.01
CA ASP A 98 1.52 10.37 -8.37
C ASP A 98 1.33 10.45 -9.87
N ASP A 99 0.81 9.39 -10.44
CA ASP A 99 0.45 9.34 -11.86
C ASP A 99 -0.83 8.50 -12.00
N ASP A 100 -1.34 8.44 -13.22
CA ASP A 100 -2.62 7.79 -13.47
C ASP A 100 -2.53 6.28 -13.60
N GLU A 101 -1.34 5.72 -13.50
CA GLU A 101 -1.12 4.30 -13.76
C GLU A 101 -0.75 3.48 -12.52
N CYS A 102 -1.07 4.00 -11.35
CA CYS A 102 -0.77 3.23 -10.14
C CYS A 102 -1.66 2.00 -10.06
N LEU A 103 -1.09 0.90 -9.57
CA LEU A 103 -1.82 -0.35 -9.43
C LEU A 103 -2.68 -0.31 -8.16
N GLU A 104 -3.98 -0.45 -8.33
CA GLU A 104 -4.91 -0.60 -7.22
C GLU A 104 -5.36 -2.06 -7.14
N MET A 105 -5.40 -2.63 -5.96
CA MET A 105 -5.78 -4.02 -5.75
C MET A 105 -6.83 -4.13 -4.66
N GLU A 106 -7.76 -5.07 -4.85
CA GLU A 106 -8.69 -5.42 -3.80
C GLU A 106 -7.95 -6.12 -2.67
N LEU A 107 -8.47 -5.98 -1.46
CA LEU A 107 -7.81 -6.51 -0.27
C LEU A 107 -7.59 -8.02 -0.35
N ALA A 108 -8.58 -8.76 -0.85
CA ALA A 108 -8.47 -10.22 -0.94
C ALA A 108 -7.32 -10.63 -1.85
N ASP A 109 -7.22 -9.99 -3.01
CA ASP A 109 -6.16 -10.33 -3.98
C ASP A 109 -4.78 -9.96 -3.44
N PHE A 110 -4.66 -8.80 -2.83
CA PHE A 110 -3.41 -8.35 -2.25
C PHE A 110 -2.98 -9.27 -1.11
N SER A 111 -3.90 -9.62 -0.23
CA SER A 111 -3.60 -10.48 0.91
C SER A 111 -3.21 -11.88 0.49
N GLN A 112 -3.82 -12.41 -0.57
CA GLN A 112 -3.41 -13.70 -1.12
C GLN A 112 -1.97 -13.65 -1.66
N ALA A 113 -1.61 -12.55 -2.32
CA ALA A 113 -0.26 -12.36 -2.81
C ALA A 113 0.74 -12.31 -1.65
N LEU A 114 0.42 -11.59 -0.58
CA LEU A 114 1.27 -11.51 0.59
C LEU A 114 1.42 -12.89 1.26
N ALA A 115 0.36 -13.67 1.29
CA ALA A 115 0.41 -15.00 1.91
C ALA A 115 1.36 -15.94 1.18
N ARG A 116 1.65 -15.64 -0.10
CA ARG A 116 2.56 -16.45 -0.92
C ARG A 116 3.98 -15.90 -0.96
N ILE A 117 4.25 -14.85 -0.19
CA ILE A 117 5.53 -14.13 -0.29
C ILE A 117 6.71 -15.03 0.00
N GLU A 118 6.56 -16.01 0.86
CA GLU A 118 7.64 -16.94 1.21
C GLU A 118 8.00 -17.88 0.06
N SER A 119 7.15 -17.97 -0.94
CA SER A 119 7.39 -18.81 -2.11
C SER A 119 8.21 -18.12 -3.21
N LEU A 120 8.49 -16.84 -3.01
CA LEU A 120 9.25 -16.07 -4.01
C LEU A 120 10.74 -16.38 -3.98
#